data_73799a77edbdd30a3fd41297e07ed78f
#
_entry.id   73799a77edbdd30a3fd41297e07ed78f
#
_cell.length_a   1.000
_cell.length_b   1.000
_cell.length_c   1.000
_cell.angle_alpha   90.00
_cell.angle_beta   90.00
_cell.angle_gamma   90.00
#
_symmetry.space_group_name_H-M   'P 1'
#
loop_
_entity.id
_entity.type
_entity.pdbx_description
1 polymer ?
#
loop_
_entity_poly.entity_id
_entity_poly.type
_entity_poly.pdbx_seq_one_letter_code
_entity_poly.pdbx_strand_id
1 'polypeptide(L)'
;MDMPRTREQLQQAAEAAERWLDSLDPAAIASPDADASRLRRIGDAVRAVASSQVELADAVAEAREHGHTWTQIAAMLGTSRQAAQERYGEPAERR
;
A
#
# COMPACT_ATOMS: atom_id res chain seq x y z
N MET A 1 -16.73 7.21 -6.60
CA MET A 1 -16.29 6.76 -5.28
C MET A 1 -14.93 6.11 -5.36
N ASP A 2 -14.07 6.49 -4.44
CA ASP A 2 -12.71 6.00 -4.49
C ASP A 2 -12.59 4.62 -3.91
N MET A 3 -11.92 3.77 -4.63
CA MET A 3 -11.57 2.45 -4.12
C MET A 3 -10.21 2.53 -3.45
N PRO A 4 -9.99 1.73 -2.41
CA PRO A 4 -8.66 1.68 -1.82
C PRO A 4 -7.64 1.29 -2.88
N ARG A 5 -6.51 1.95 -2.87
CA ARG A 5 -5.45 1.63 -3.82
C ARG A 5 -4.85 0.27 -3.48
N THR A 6 -4.60 -0.50 -4.52
CA THR A 6 -3.93 -1.78 -4.34
C THR A 6 -2.44 -1.53 -4.09
N ARG A 7 -1.76 -2.56 -3.58
CA ARG A 7 -0.32 -2.50 -3.42
C ARG A 7 0.38 -2.12 -4.72
N GLU A 8 -0.08 -2.73 -5.81
CA GLU A 8 0.49 -2.50 -7.14
C GLU A 8 0.33 -1.05 -7.57
N GLN A 9 -0.86 -0.50 -7.33
CA GLN A 9 -1.12 0.91 -7.65
C GLN A 9 -0.26 1.84 -6.82
N LEU A 10 -0.06 1.52 -5.55
CA LEU A 10 0.79 2.32 -4.68
C LEU A 10 2.24 2.27 -5.13
N GLN A 11 2.71 1.09 -5.54
CA GLN A 11 4.06 0.96 -6.07
C GLN A 11 4.24 1.75 -7.36
N GLN A 12 3.26 1.67 -8.25
CA GLN A 12 3.31 2.40 -9.51
C GLN A 12 3.32 3.90 -9.28
N ALA A 13 2.52 4.36 -8.31
CA ALA A 13 2.49 5.77 -7.97
C ALA A 13 3.84 6.23 -7.43
N ALA A 14 4.47 5.42 -6.58
CA ALA A 14 5.78 5.76 -6.01
C ALA A 14 6.84 5.81 -7.09
N GLU A 15 6.82 4.86 -8.03
CA GLU A 15 7.78 4.83 -9.13
C GLU A 15 7.60 6.03 -10.06
N ALA A 16 6.35 6.37 -10.35
CA ALA A 16 6.06 7.52 -11.19
C ALA A 16 6.54 8.81 -10.53
N ALA A 17 6.32 8.94 -9.22
CA ALA A 17 6.76 10.09 -8.48
C ALA A 17 8.29 10.21 -8.50
N GLU A 18 9.00 9.10 -8.37
CA GLU A 18 10.45 9.12 -8.43
C GLU A 18 10.97 9.54 -9.79
N ARG A 19 10.36 9.01 -10.85
CA ARG A 19 10.76 9.40 -12.20
C ARG A 19 10.54 10.90 -12.41
N TRP A 20 9.43 11.41 -11.91
CA TRP A 20 9.12 12.82 -12.03
C TRP A 20 10.13 13.67 -11.28
N LEU A 21 10.49 13.27 -10.05
CA LEU A 21 11.48 13.97 -9.26
C LEU A 21 12.83 13.96 -9.94
N ASP A 22 13.22 12.83 -10.53
CA ASP A 22 14.50 12.73 -11.21
C ASP A 22 14.57 13.58 -12.47
N SER A 23 13.41 13.86 -13.07
CA SER A 23 13.34 14.67 -14.29
C SER A 23 13.27 16.17 -14.01
N LEU A 24 13.13 16.59 -12.75
CA LEU A 24 13.03 18.00 -12.43
C LEU A 24 14.34 18.71 -12.69
N ASP A 25 14.23 19.91 -13.30
CA ASP A 25 15.37 20.79 -13.47
C ASP A 25 15.62 21.50 -12.15
N PRO A 26 16.79 21.30 -11.52
CA PRO A 26 17.07 21.95 -10.24
C PRO A 26 16.94 23.46 -10.31
N ALA A 27 17.21 24.06 -11.46
CA ALA A 27 17.15 25.52 -11.61
C ALA A 27 15.70 26.04 -11.57
N ALA A 28 14.73 25.17 -11.81
CA ALA A 28 13.32 25.56 -11.81
C ALA A 28 12.71 25.56 -10.42
N ILE A 29 13.43 25.08 -9.41
CA ILE A 29 12.95 24.98 -8.04
C ILE A 29 13.65 26.02 -7.18
N ALA A 30 12.88 26.88 -6.52
CA ALA A 30 13.44 27.96 -5.73
C ALA A 30 14.35 27.49 -4.59
N SER A 31 13.98 26.36 -3.97
CA SER A 31 14.81 25.69 -2.97
C SER A 31 14.90 24.23 -3.34
N PRO A 32 15.74 23.91 -4.34
CA PRO A 32 15.74 22.58 -4.94
C PRO A 32 15.88 21.44 -3.93
N ASP A 33 16.83 21.58 -3.01
CA ASP A 33 17.09 20.50 -2.06
C ASP A 33 15.92 20.30 -1.11
N ALA A 34 15.34 21.39 -0.60
CA ALA A 34 14.23 21.30 0.33
C ALA A 34 12.97 20.77 -0.36
N ASP A 35 12.68 21.28 -1.56
CA ASP A 35 11.49 20.87 -2.28
C ASP A 35 11.60 19.43 -2.76
N ALA A 36 12.74 19.06 -3.32
CA ALA A 36 12.98 17.71 -3.77
C ALA A 36 12.92 16.72 -2.60
N SER A 37 13.47 17.12 -1.45
CA SER A 37 13.47 16.28 -0.27
C SER A 37 12.05 16.02 0.23
N ARG A 38 11.21 17.07 0.23
CA ARG A 38 9.83 16.91 0.67
C ARG A 38 9.03 16.01 -0.27
N LEU A 39 9.24 16.19 -1.56
CA LEU A 39 8.56 15.35 -2.54
C LEU A 39 9.05 13.90 -2.48
N ARG A 40 10.35 13.69 -2.31
CA ARG A 40 10.89 12.34 -2.13
C ARG A 40 10.34 11.69 -0.90
N ARG A 41 10.09 12.45 0.15
CA ARG A 41 9.50 11.93 1.36
C ARG A 41 8.10 11.38 1.11
N ILE A 42 7.34 12.04 0.24
CA ILE A 42 6.02 11.53 -0.15
C ILE A 42 6.18 10.20 -0.86
N GLY A 43 7.12 10.12 -1.81
CA GLY A 43 7.39 8.88 -2.52
C GLY A 43 7.81 7.75 -1.57
N ASP A 44 8.68 8.08 -0.62
CA ASP A 44 9.12 7.10 0.38
C ASP A 44 7.94 6.60 1.22
N ALA A 45 7.06 7.51 1.61
CA ALA A 45 5.89 7.15 2.39
C ALA A 45 4.94 6.26 1.59
N VAL A 46 4.77 6.53 0.31
CA VAL A 46 3.94 5.68 -0.55
C VAL A 46 4.52 4.27 -0.63
N ARG A 47 5.85 4.17 -0.77
CA ARG A 47 6.51 2.85 -0.77
C ARG A 47 6.36 2.14 0.55
N ALA A 48 6.44 2.87 1.65
CA ALA A 48 6.26 2.28 2.98
C ALA A 48 4.85 1.72 3.12
N VAL A 49 3.84 2.44 2.62
CA VAL A 49 2.47 1.94 2.63
C VAL A 49 2.37 0.67 1.81
N ALA A 50 2.97 0.66 0.61
CA ALA A 50 2.93 -0.52 -0.25
C ALA A 50 3.58 -1.72 0.43
N SER A 51 4.73 -1.52 1.07
CA SER A 51 5.42 -2.56 1.83
C SER A 51 4.56 -3.09 2.95
N SER A 52 3.92 -2.18 3.69
CA SER A 52 3.05 -2.57 4.80
C SER A 52 1.85 -3.37 4.31
N GLN A 53 1.34 -3.05 3.12
CA GLN A 53 0.24 -3.81 2.53
C GLN A 53 0.66 -5.25 2.24
N VAL A 54 1.88 -5.43 1.75
CA VAL A 54 2.41 -6.78 1.51
C VAL A 54 2.54 -7.55 2.81
N GLU A 55 3.12 -6.91 3.82
CA GLU A 55 3.30 -7.54 5.13
C GLU A 55 1.95 -7.92 5.74
N LEU A 56 0.97 -7.04 5.59
CA LEU A 56 -0.36 -7.29 6.12
C LEU A 56 -1.01 -8.48 5.42
N ALA A 57 -0.90 -8.53 4.10
CA ALA A 57 -1.45 -9.66 3.34
C ALA A 57 -0.78 -10.97 3.75
N ASP A 58 0.54 -10.94 3.92
CA ASP A 58 1.28 -12.12 4.35
C ASP A 58 0.87 -12.57 5.75
N ALA A 59 0.68 -11.62 6.66
CA ALA A 59 0.26 -11.93 8.02
C ALA A 59 -1.14 -12.54 8.04
N VAL A 60 -2.04 -12.03 7.21
CA VAL A 60 -3.38 -12.58 7.11
C VAL A 60 -3.33 -14.00 6.57
N ALA A 61 -2.52 -14.23 5.53
CA ALA A 61 -2.37 -15.57 4.95
C ALA A 61 -1.83 -16.54 5.99
N GLU A 62 -0.83 -16.13 6.74
CA GLU A 62 -0.25 -16.96 7.79
C GLU A 62 -1.28 -17.28 8.87
N ALA A 63 -2.07 -16.29 9.28
CA ALA A 63 -3.11 -16.52 10.27
C ALA A 63 -4.13 -17.55 9.78
N ARG A 64 -4.51 -17.45 8.50
CA ARG A 64 -5.42 -18.41 7.90
C ARG A 64 -4.83 -19.82 7.90
N GLU A 65 -3.56 -19.93 7.58
CA GLU A 65 -2.88 -21.23 7.58
C GLU A 65 -2.87 -21.86 8.97
N HIS A 66 -2.84 -21.03 10.01
CA HIS A 66 -2.85 -21.51 11.38
C HIS A 66 -4.27 -21.68 11.95
N GLY A 67 -5.27 -21.55 11.10
CA GLY A 67 -6.64 -21.88 11.48
C GLY A 67 -7.45 -20.74 12.07
N HIS A 68 -6.94 -19.53 12.03
CA HIS A 68 -7.73 -18.39 12.52
C HIS A 68 -8.88 -18.10 11.57
N THR A 69 -10.01 -17.70 12.17
CA THR A 69 -11.20 -17.43 11.39
C THR A 69 -11.18 -16.03 10.81
N TRP A 70 -11.98 -15.83 9.78
CA TRP A 70 -12.12 -14.49 9.21
C TRP A 70 -12.68 -13.50 10.23
N THR A 71 -13.52 -13.97 11.15
CA THR A 71 -14.04 -13.11 12.22
C THR A 71 -12.89 -12.60 13.11
N GLN A 72 -11.98 -13.49 13.46
CA GLN A 72 -10.84 -13.12 14.29
C GLN A 72 -9.92 -12.13 13.55
N ILE A 73 -9.65 -12.43 12.29
CA ILE A 73 -8.79 -11.60 11.48
C ILE A 73 -9.43 -10.21 11.29
N ALA A 74 -10.73 -10.17 11.00
CA ALA A 74 -11.44 -8.91 10.81
C ALA A 74 -11.40 -8.05 12.06
N ALA A 75 -11.48 -8.68 13.24
CA ALA A 75 -11.39 -7.93 14.49
C ALA A 75 -10.06 -7.21 14.61
N MET A 76 -8.98 -7.85 14.21
CA MET A 76 -7.65 -7.23 14.25
C MET A 76 -7.49 -6.15 13.19
N LEU A 77 -8.13 -6.34 12.04
CA LEU A 77 -8.07 -5.37 10.95
C LEU A 77 -8.96 -4.16 11.19
N GLY A 78 -9.92 -4.28 12.11
CA GLY A 78 -10.87 -3.19 12.34
C GLY A 78 -11.92 -3.09 11.26
N THR A 79 -12.29 -4.21 10.67
CA THR A 79 -13.26 -4.23 9.57
C THR A 79 -14.24 -5.38 9.78
N SER A 80 -15.22 -5.51 8.87
CA SER A 80 -16.18 -6.59 8.94
C SER A 80 -15.55 -7.89 8.42
N ARG A 81 -16.11 -9.02 8.84
CA ARG A 81 -15.68 -10.33 8.35
C ARG A 81 -15.78 -10.41 6.83
N GLN A 82 -16.87 -9.92 6.28
CA GLN A 82 -17.05 -9.94 4.83
C GLN A 82 -16.01 -9.11 4.11
N ALA A 83 -15.74 -7.91 4.61
CA ALA A 83 -14.73 -7.05 3.99
C ALA A 83 -13.34 -7.67 4.05
N ALA A 84 -12.99 -8.29 5.17
CA ALA A 84 -11.71 -8.96 5.32
C ALA A 84 -11.58 -10.10 4.32
N GLN A 85 -12.63 -10.89 4.19
CA GLN A 85 -12.63 -12.02 3.27
C GLN A 85 -12.54 -11.58 1.82
N GLU A 86 -13.26 -10.53 1.47
CA GLU A 86 -13.22 -10.00 0.10
C GLU A 86 -11.84 -9.46 -0.24
N ARG A 87 -11.20 -8.83 0.72
CA ARG A 87 -9.92 -8.18 0.47
C ARG A 87 -8.75 -9.16 0.47
N TYR A 88 -8.77 -10.13 1.37
CA TYR A 88 -7.65 -11.03 1.57
C TYR A 88 -7.93 -12.49 1.25
N GLY A 89 -9.16 -12.84 0.94
CA GLY A 89 -9.49 -14.19 0.53
C GLY A 89 -8.82 -14.54 -0.78
N GLU A 90 -8.50 -15.80 -0.96
CA GLU A 90 -7.86 -16.24 -2.19
C GLU A 90 -8.87 -16.28 -3.33
N PRO A 91 -8.42 -16.08 -4.56
CA PRO A 91 -9.33 -16.11 -5.71
C PRO A 91 -10.18 -17.37 -5.77
N ALA A 92 -9.63 -18.52 -5.38
CA ALA A 92 -10.37 -19.77 -5.38
C ALA A 92 -11.53 -19.75 -4.41
N GLU A 93 -11.41 -19.04 -3.32
CA GLU A 93 -12.45 -18.93 -2.30
C GLU A 93 -13.61 -18.04 -2.75
N ARG A 94 -13.40 -17.22 -3.74
CA ARG A 94 -14.41 -16.27 -4.20
C ARG A 94 -15.25 -16.79 -5.34
N ARG A 95 -14.98 -17.96 -5.81
CA ARG A 95 -15.74 -18.58 -6.90
C ARG A 95 -17.01 -19.25 -6.44
#